data_c750592da68803c80cbae2f231873c08
#
_entry.id   c750592da68803c80cbae2f231873c08
#
_cell.length_a   1.000
_cell.length_b   1.000
_cell.length_c   1.000
_cell.angle_alpha   90.00
_cell.angle_beta   90.00
_cell.angle_gamma   90.00
#
_symmetry.space_group_name_H-M   'P 1'
#
loop_
_entity.id
_entity.type
_entity.pdbx_description
1 polymer ?
#
loop_
_entity_poly.entity_id
_entity_poly.type
_entity_poly.pdbx_seq_one_letter_code
_entity_poly.pdbx_strand_id
1 'polypeptide(L)'
;MRLNPSVRRWLTGFVLLVAAVGVSAAALRSARDPDPSQDSGRRATTATITRRDFVRSLRLSGTVEAVQATTVSVPRLAGQNVPSLVVTRLIRGGSMVQPGDLLVEFDRQEQLKNALDRRVELNDLEQQIRKKEAEERAARARDDSELAQAESGLTRAELEMAKNELLPKIQAEKNRQALEEADAKLKQLKTTFALKRKAAEADIRILQIRRDKAENAMRQAESNADRMSIQSPIAGMAVIRTIWKSNNMAEVQEGEEVRAGVPVVDVVNPEVMRVRAKVNQADVNDMRVGLPVRIGLDAYPDLSFTGRITQISPLAVRSTMSQKVRTFTALIEVDGSHPNLMPDLTASLDVEFGREPRVLVVPRDAVRYDGERAFVRVQRGSGFSDQAVTVGSVSAHEAVVASGVEEGSVVARNVSVRGNQ
;
A
#
# COMPACT_ATOMS: atom_id res chain seq x y z
N MET A 1 70.05 19.12 15.18
CA MET A 1 69.28 18.05 15.91
C MET A 1 70.05 16.76 15.78
N ARG A 2 70.74 16.31 16.85
CA ARG A 2 71.67 15.16 16.82
C ARG A 2 70.83 13.92 17.16
N LEU A 3 70.72 12.97 16.22
CA LEU A 3 70.03 11.71 16.40
C LEU A 3 70.88 10.76 17.28
N ASN A 4 70.21 10.11 18.24
CA ASN A 4 70.73 9.26 19.29
C ASN A 4 71.46 8.00 18.71
N PRO A 5 72.61 7.62 19.17
CA PRO A 5 73.46 6.54 18.58
C PRO A 5 72.85 5.13 18.64
N SER A 6 71.82 4.90 19.44
CA SER A 6 71.07 3.62 19.50
C SER A 6 70.21 3.32 18.27
N VAL A 7 69.68 4.35 17.60
CA VAL A 7 68.80 4.19 16.42
C VAL A 7 69.63 3.84 15.17
N ARG A 8 70.91 4.27 15.12
CA ARG A 8 71.81 4.01 14.01
C ARG A 8 72.27 2.53 13.94
N ARG A 9 72.33 1.82 15.09
CA ARG A 9 72.64 0.40 15.15
C ARG A 9 71.48 -0.50 14.76
N TRP A 10 70.24 -0.08 14.92
CA TRP A 10 69.05 -0.80 14.50
C TRP A 10 68.80 -0.74 12.97
N LEU A 11 69.08 0.38 12.38
CA LEU A 11 68.92 0.58 10.94
C LEU A 11 69.95 -0.21 10.09
N THR A 12 71.21 -0.37 10.57
CA THR A 12 72.20 -1.21 9.90
C THR A 12 71.93 -2.68 10.04
N GLY A 13 71.33 -3.15 11.13
CA GLY A 13 70.89 -4.54 11.36
C GLY A 13 69.72 -4.93 10.42
N PHE A 14 68.78 -4.02 10.24
CA PHE A 14 67.60 -4.24 9.40
C PHE A 14 67.92 -4.30 7.90
N VAL A 15 68.87 -3.48 7.39
CA VAL A 15 69.31 -3.48 5.99
C VAL A 15 70.08 -4.77 5.67
N LEU A 16 70.89 -5.32 6.59
CA LEU A 16 71.59 -6.59 6.39
C LEU A 16 70.63 -7.81 6.42
N LEU A 17 69.57 -7.74 7.20
CA LEU A 17 68.59 -8.84 7.30
C LEU A 17 67.72 -8.87 6.02
N VAL A 18 67.35 -7.73 5.44
CA VAL A 18 66.60 -7.64 4.19
C VAL A 18 67.49 -8.08 2.99
N ALA A 19 68.78 -7.80 3.00
CA ALA A 19 69.70 -8.27 1.94
C ALA A 19 69.91 -9.79 1.98
N ALA A 20 69.96 -10.42 3.16
CA ALA A 20 70.10 -11.88 3.31
C ALA A 20 68.84 -12.64 2.85
N VAL A 21 67.64 -12.09 3.09
CA VAL A 21 66.37 -12.65 2.63
C VAL A 21 66.18 -12.48 1.10
N GLY A 22 66.67 -11.39 0.53
CA GLY A 22 66.62 -11.13 -0.90
C GLY A 22 67.49 -12.12 -1.74
N VAL A 23 68.67 -12.49 -1.24
CA VAL A 23 69.55 -13.43 -1.92
C VAL A 23 69.05 -14.89 -1.81
N SER A 24 68.43 -15.28 -0.73
CA SER A 24 67.83 -16.61 -0.58
C SER A 24 66.55 -16.79 -1.44
N ALA A 25 65.83 -15.73 -1.70
CA ALA A 25 64.65 -15.78 -2.58
C ALA A 25 64.98 -15.81 -4.06
N ALA A 26 66.15 -15.28 -4.47
CA ALA A 26 66.65 -15.33 -5.85
C ALA A 26 67.26 -16.71 -6.21
N ALA A 27 67.91 -17.41 -5.22
CA ALA A 27 68.46 -18.75 -5.42
C ALA A 27 67.39 -19.85 -5.50
N LEU A 28 66.17 -19.62 -4.93
CA LEU A 28 65.05 -20.56 -5.03
C LEU A 28 64.18 -20.39 -6.28
N ARG A 29 64.40 -19.34 -7.08
CA ARG A 29 63.66 -19.08 -8.36
C ARG A 29 64.35 -19.65 -9.61
N SER A 30 65.59 -20.06 -9.54
CA SER A 30 66.35 -20.61 -10.68
C SER A 30 66.36 -22.13 -10.77
N ALA A 31 65.57 -22.85 -9.96
CA ALA A 31 65.49 -24.30 -9.98
C ALA A 31 64.06 -24.84 -10.18
N ARG A 32 63.28 -24.21 -11.06
CA ARG A 32 61.98 -24.77 -11.41
C ARG A 32 61.67 -24.46 -12.88
N ASP A 33 62.34 -25.19 -13.76
CA ASP A 33 61.83 -25.42 -15.08
C ASP A 33 60.55 -26.24 -14.98
N PRO A 34 59.41 -25.84 -15.54
CA PRO A 34 58.21 -26.66 -15.55
C PRO A 34 58.45 -27.80 -16.57
N ASP A 35 58.63 -29.01 -16.04
CA ASP A 35 58.53 -30.24 -16.79
C ASP A 35 57.13 -30.36 -17.43
N PRO A 36 57.01 -30.46 -18.76
CA PRO A 36 55.70 -30.50 -19.46
C PRO A 36 54.95 -31.84 -19.32
N SER A 37 55.36 -32.74 -18.43
CA SER A 37 54.82 -34.10 -18.39
C SER A 37 54.12 -34.50 -17.09
N GLN A 38 53.70 -33.56 -16.20
CA GLN A 38 52.88 -33.89 -15.03
C GLN A 38 51.49 -33.24 -15.04
N ASP A 39 50.70 -33.44 -16.11
CA ASP A 39 49.23 -33.29 -16.09
C ASP A 39 48.55 -34.67 -15.98
N SER A 40 49.02 -35.45 -14.99
CA SER A 40 48.47 -36.77 -14.69
C SER A 40 47.90 -36.76 -13.28
N GLY A 41 46.61 -36.37 -13.12
CA GLY A 41 45.94 -36.64 -11.86
C GLY A 41 44.65 -35.85 -11.52
N ARG A 42 44.27 -34.86 -12.32
CA ARG A 42 42.89 -34.33 -12.18
C ARG A 42 41.94 -35.24 -12.95
N ARG A 43 41.24 -36.12 -12.24
CA ARG A 43 40.07 -36.83 -12.79
C ARG A 43 39.15 -35.78 -13.39
N ALA A 44 39.17 -35.61 -14.70
CA ALA A 44 38.25 -34.77 -15.41
C ALA A 44 36.86 -35.27 -15.08
N THR A 45 36.06 -34.43 -14.48
CA THR A 45 34.64 -34.74 -14.28
C THR A 45 34.06 -34.91 -15.66
N THR A 46 33.55 -36.10 -15.98
CA THR A 46 32.98 -36.42 -17.28
C THR A 46 31.47 -36.41 -17.24
N ALA A 47 30.86 -36.18 -18.34
CA ALA A 47 29.43 -36.34 -18.56
C ALA A 47 29.16 -37.13 -19.84
N THR A 48 28.12 -37.95 -19.85
CA THR A 48 27.72 -38.70 -21.05
C THR A 48 26.66 -37.91 -21.79
N ILE A 49 26.82 -37.79 -23.10
CA ILE A 49 25.85 -37.18 -23.99
C ILE A 49 24.66 -38.11 -24.10
N THR A 50 23.48 -37.61 -23.72
CA THR A 50 22.25 -38.37 -23.79
C THR A 50 21.22 -37.70 -24.68
N ARG A 51 20.44 -38.49 -25.39
CA ARG A 51 19.30 -37.99 -26.15
C ARG A 51 18.08 -37.92 -25.26
N ARG A 52 17.63 -36.71 -24.97
CA ARG A 52 16.48 -36.46 -24.14
C ARG A 52 15.73 -35.20 -24.53
N ASP A 53 14.59 -35.00 -23.93
CA ASP A 53 13.87 -33.77 -24.11
C ASP A 53 14.63 -32.63 -23.42
N PHE A 54 14.85 -31.57 -24.15
CA PHE A 54 15.46 -30.35 -23.65
C PHE A 54 14.39 -29.30 -23.42
N VAL A 55 14.32 -28.79 -22.17
CA VAL A 55 13.42 -27.71 -21.81
C VAL A 55 14.23 -26.44 -21.68
N ARG A 56 13.96 -25.48 -22.54
CA ARG A 56 14.56 -24.14 -22.42
C ARG A 56 13.81 -23.38 -21.34
N SER A 57 14.46 -23.12 -20.22
CA SER A 57 13.89 -22.42 -19.10
C SER A 57 14.73 -21.19 -18.71
N LEU A 58 14.05 -20.17 -18.22
CA LEU A 58 14.65 -18.98 -17.61
C LEU A 58 14.33 -18.97 -16.13
N ARG A 59 15.36 -18.82 -15.31
CA ARG A 59 15.20 -18.67 -13.88
C ARG A 59 15.06 -17.20 -13.51
N LEU A 60 13.97 -16.87 -12.84
CA LEU A 60 13.66 -15.54 -12.34
C LEU A 60 13.47 -15.60 -10.83
N SER A 61 13.60 -14.47 -10.17
CA SER A 61 13.17 -14.28 -8.77
C SER A 61 11.96 -13.38 -8.71
N GLY A 62 11.07 -13.66 -7.77
CA GLY A 62 9.86 -12.88 -7.55
C GLY A 62 9.44 -12.87 -6.10
N THR A 63 8.39 -12.11 -5.81
CA THR A 63 7.75 -12.03 -4.50
C THR A 63 6.31 -12.49 -4.61
N VAL A 64 5.89 -13.30 -3.66
CA VAL A 64 4.51 -13.77 -3.56
C VAL A 64 3.61 -12.64 -3.09
N GLU A 65 2.49 -12.44 -3.75
CA GLU A 65 1.48 -11.43 -3.40
C GLU A 65 0.08 -12.05 -3.45
N ALA A 66 -0.80 -11.60 -2.58
CA ALA A 66 -2.22 -11.94 -2.73
C ALA A 66 -2.84 -11.19 -3.92
N VAL A 67 -3.70 -11.85 -4.67
CA VAL A 67 -4.44 -11.23 -5.79
C VAL A 67 -5.48 -10.26 -5.25
N GLN A 68 -6.15 -10.64 -4.14
CA GLN A 68 -7.14 -9.83 -3.47
C GLN A 68 -6.58 -9.39 -2.11
N ALA A 69 -6.37 -8.11 -1.99
CA ALA A 69 -5.94 -7.48 -0.74
C ALA A 69 -6.73 -6.18 -0.52
N THR A 70 -7.25 -6.00 0.67
CA THR A 70 -7.88 -4.75 1.08
C THR A 70 -7.00 -4.05 2.10
N THR A 71 -6.52 -2.87 1.73
CA THR A 71 -5.67 -2.05 2.59
C THR A 71 -6.50 -1.20 3.51
N VAL A 72 -6.26 -1.32 4.80
CA VAL A 72 -6.86 -0.53 5.87
C VAL A 72 -5.89 0.57 6.27
N SER A 73 -6.35 1.81 6.16
CA SER A 73 -5.56 3.01 6.48
C SER A 73 -6.16 3.77 7.66
N VAL A 74 -5.33 4.50 8.38
CA VAL A 74 -5.76 5.40 9.47
C VAL A 74 -6.79 6.40 8.94
N PRO A 75 -7.98 6.53 9.57
CA PRO A 75 -9.03 7.39 9.06
C PRO A 75 -8.67 8.87 9.16
N ARG A 76 -9.16 9.65 8.20
CA ARG A 76 -9.13 11.11 8.29
C ARG A 76 -10.42 11.57 8.91
N LEU A 77 -10.32 12.27 10.04
CA LEU A 77 -11.49 12.79 10.75
C LEU A 77 -12.01 14.05 10.03
N ALA A 78 -13.31 14.08 9.81
CA ALA A 78 -13.95 15.21 9.14
C ALA A 78 -14.04 16.42 10.09
N GLY A 79 -13.78 17.62 9.58
CA GLY A 79 -13.92 18.88 10.34
C GLY A 79 -12.87 19.12 11.41
N GLN A 80 -11.87 18.25 11.53
CA GLN A 80 -10.77 18.38 12.48
C GLN A 80 -9.44 18.17 11.75
N ASN A 81 -8.46 18.99 12.07
CA ASN A 81 -7.11 18.82 11.55
C ASN A 81 -6.28 18.00 12.55
N VAL A 82 -6.67 16.73 12.75
CA VAL A 82 -5.94 15.79 13.60
C VAL A 82 -4.91 15.08 12.70
N PRO A 83 -3.61 15.36 12.89
CA PRO A 83 -2.58 14.84 12.01
C PRO A 83 -2.30 13.35 12.25
N SER A 84 -2.62 12.83 13.43
CA SER A 84 -2.30 11.46 13.87
C SER A 84 -3.31 10.95 14.88
N LEU A 85 -3.43 9.63 14.98
CA LEU A 85 -4.30 8.92 15.92
C LEU A 85 -3.49 7.87 16.68
N VAL A 86 -3.80 7.67 17.95
CA VAL A 86 -3.18 6.65 18.80
C VAL A 86 -3.92 5.33 18.64
N VAL A 87 -3.17 4.27 18.33
CA VAL A 87 -3.69 2.89 18.22
C VAL A 87 -3.93 2.33 19.63
N THR A 88 -5.16 1.98 19.96
CA THR A 88 -5.51 1.36 21.27
C THR A 88 -5.58 -0.15 21.19
N ARG A 89 -6.01 -0.70 20.05
CA ARG A 89 -6.07 -2.15 19.81
C ARG A 89 -5.68 -2.44 18.36
N LEU A 90 -4.91 -3.50 18.19
CA LEU A 90 -4.45 -3.97 16.88
C LEU A 90 -4.61 -5.48 16.80
N ILE A 91 -5.15 -5.96 15.68
CA ILE A 91 -5.21 -7.39 15.39
C ILE A 91 -3.81 -7.99 15.31
N ARG A 92 -3.64 -9.25 15.68
CA ARG A 92 -2.35 -9.94 15.52
C ARG A 92 -2.10 -10.25 14.05
N GLY A 93 -0.88 -9.96 13.58
CA GLY A 93 -0.45 -10.35 12.24
C GLY A 93 -0.55 -11.87 12.04
N GLY A 94 -0.98 -12.30 10.85
CA GLY A 94 -1.17 -13.70 10.49
C GLY A 94 -2.48 -14.33 10.98
N SER A 95 -3.34 -13.60 11.72
CA SER A 95 -4.64 -14.13 12.15
C SER A 95 -5.66 -14.12 11.02
N MET A 96 -6.50 -15.16 10.96
CA MET A 96 -7.65 -15.20 10.07
C MET A 96 -8.78 -14.34 10.60
N VAL A 97 -9.38 -13.54 9.74
CA VAL A 97 -10.48 -12.63 10.07
C VAL A 97 -11.69 -12.88 9.17
N GLN A 98 -12.87 -12.58 9.72
CA GLN A 98 -14.14 -12.59 9.00
C GLN A 98 -14.62 -11.15 8.77
N PRO A 99 -15.53 -10.91 7.81
CA PRO A 99 -16.17 -9.61 7.67
C PRO A 99 -16.84 -9.17 8.98
N GLY A 100 -16.50 -7.96 9.45
CA GLY A 100 -16.99 -7.41 10.72
C GLY A 100 -16.03 -7.58 11.91
N ASP A 101 -14.98 -8.40 11.80
CA ASP A 101 -13.98 -8.52 12.87
C ASP A 101 -13.18 -7.23 13.02
N LEU A 102 -12.88 -6.86 14.27
CA LEU A 102 -12.09 -5.67 14.58
C LEU A 102 -10.64 -5.85 14.13
N LEU A 103 -10.17 -4.95 13.27
CA LEU A 103 -8.77 -4.92 12.81
C LEU A 103 -7.93 -3.94 13.61
N VAL A 104 -8.42 -2.70 13.72
CA VAL A 104 -7.72 -1.60 14.41
C VAL A 104 -8.74 -0.74 15.12
N GLU A 105 -8.43 -0.38 16.36
CA GLU A 105 -9.17 0.62 17.12
C GLU A 105 -8.22 1.74 17.55
N PHE A 106 -8.66 2.98 17.34
CA PHE A 106 -7.94 4.17 17.77
C PHE A 106 -8.58 4.77 19.02
N ASP A 107 -7.86 5.61 19.75
CA ASP A 107 -8.40 6.31 20.91
C ASP A 107 -9.50 7.28 20.49
N ARG A 108 -10.73 6.89 20.76
CA ARG A 108 -11.95 7.64 20.39
C ARG A 108 -12.59 8.41 21.54
N GLN A 109 -11.95 8.43 22.72
CA GLN A 109 -12.55 9.05 23.92
C GLN A 109 -12.88 10.52 23.70
N GLU A 110 -11.97 11.26 23.07
CA GLU A 110 -12.19 12.68 22.74
C GLU A 110 -13.38 12.87 21.78
N GLN A 111 -13.53 12.02 20.76
CA GLN A 111 -14.64 12.13 19.81
C GLN A 111 -15.97 11.78 20.46
N LEU A 112 -16.02 10.76 21.32
CA LEU A 112 -17.21 10.40 22.08
C LEU A 112 -17.63 11.52 23.03
N LYS A 113 -16.67 12.14 23.73
CA LYS A 113 -16.93 13.31 24.58
C LYS A 113 -17.48 14.48 23.76
N ASN A 114 -16.84 14.80 22.62
CA ASN A 114 -17.31 15.85 21.72
C ASN A 114 -18.73 15.57 21.21
N ALA A 115 -19.05 14.34 20.86
CA ALA A 115 -20.41 13.96 20.45
C ALA A 115 -21.43 14.16 21.58
N LEU A 116 -21.06 13.80 22.81
CA LEU A 116 -21.91 13.99 23.99
C LEU A 116 -22.14 15.48 24.27
N ASP A 117 -21.09 16.30 24.25
CA ASP A 117 -21.18 17.74 24.47
C ASP A 117 -22.10 18.41 23.42
N ARG A 118 -21.98 18.02 22.16
CA ARG A 118 -22.88 18.50 21.09
C ARG A 118 -24.31 18.02 21.21
N ARG A 119 -24.53 16.82 21.75
CA ARG A 119 -25.87 16.32 22.05
C ARG A 119 -26.55 17.13 23.16
N VAL A 120 -25.79 17.51 24.19
CA VAL A 120 -26.28 18.38 25.25
C VAL A 120 -26.66 19.77 24.70
N GLU A 121 -25.77 20.36 23.87
CA GLU A 121 -26.05 21.64 23.20
C GLU A 121 -27.32 21.58 22.32
N LEU A 122 -27.48 20.49 21.55
CA LEU A 122 -28.65 20.25 20.72
C LEU A 122 -29.94 20.23 21.55
N ASN A 123 -29.95 19.46 22.65
CA ASN A 123 -31.10 19.36 23.56
C ASN A 123 -31.45 20.72 24.18
N ASP A 124 -30.43 21.50 24.57
CA ASP A 124 -30.67 22.84 25.14
C ASP A 124 -31.32 23.78 24.11
N LEU A 125 -30.78 23.79 22.87
CA LEU A 125 -31.37 24.59 21.78
C LEU A 125 -32.80 24.17 21.44
N GLU A 126 -33.12 22.88 21.48
CA GLU A 126 -34.48 22.40 21.29
C GLU A 126 -35.44 22.91 22.39
N GLN A 127 -34.99 22.90 23.65
CA GLN A 127 -35.79 23.47 24.76
C GLN A 127 -35.97 24.99 24.60
N GLN A 128 -34.93 25.71 24.19
CA GLN A 128 -35.03 27.15 23.90
C GLN A 128 -36.04 27.44 22.79
N ILE A 129 -36.07 26.66 21.71
CA ILE A 129 -37.04 26.77 20.63
C ILE A 129 -38.44 26.55 21.17
N ARG A 130 -38.69 25.45 21.90
CA ARG A 130 -40.00 25.13 22.49
C ARG A 130 -40.50 26.25 23.43
N LYS A 131 -39.60 26.79 24.25
CA LYS A 131 -39.90 27.93 25.14
C LYS A 131 -40.31 29.16 24.33
N LYS A 132 -39.50 29.53 23.32
CA LYS A 132 -39.77 30.70 22.48
C LYS A 132 -41.08 30.57 21.71
N GLU A 133 -41.36 29.39 21.17
CA GLU A 133 -42.66 29.10 20.50
C GLU A 133 -43.86 29.20 21.47
N ALA A 134 -43.70 28.76 22.73
CA ALA A 134 -44.74 28.89 23.73
C ALA A 134 -44.96 30.36 24.12
N GLU A 135 -43.88 31.12 24.30
CA GLU A 135 -43.94 32.57 24.56
C GLU A 135 -44.63 33.32 23.41
N GLU A 136 -44.29 32.99 22.17
CA GLU A 136 -44.92 33.61 20.98
C GLU A 136 -46.42 33.25 20.88
N ARG A 137 -46.81 31.99 21.15
CA ARG A 137 -48.24 31.59 21.19
C ARG A 137 -49.01 32.40 22.23
N ALA A 138 -48.42 32.58 23.41
CA ALA A 138 -49.06 33.39 24.49
C ALA A 138 -49.13 34.87 24.11
N ALA A 139 -48.12 35.43 23.46
CA ALA A 139 -48.11 36.79 22.97
C ALA A 139 -49.19 37.01 21.89
N ARG A 140 -49.28 36.09 20.91
CA ARG A 140 -50.31 36.13 19.84
C ARG A 140 -51.72 36.11 20.41
N ALA A 141 -51.99 35.27 21.40
CA ALA A 141 -53.32 35.21 22.04
C ALA A 141 -53.71 36.55 22.73
N ARG A 142 -52.73 37.27 23.33
CA ARG A 142 -52.94 38.59 23.89
C ARG A 142 -53.19 39.65 22.81
N ASP A 143 -52.33 39.65 21.77
CA ASP A 143 -52.44 40.58 20.64
C ASP A 143 -53.76 40.39 19.87
N ASP A 144 -54.23 39.16 19.66
CA ASP A 144 -55.51 38.83 19.02
C ASP A 144 -56.70 39.30 19.90
N SER A 145 -56.61 39.20 21.23
CA SER A 145 -57.64 39.75 22.14
C SER A 145 -57.69 41.28 22.09
N GLU A 146 -56.53 41.95 22.03
CA GLU A 146 -56.46 43.41 21.89
C GLU A 146 -56.99 43.91 20.52
N LEU A 147 -56.70 43.19 19.46
CA LEU A 147 -57.27 43.46 18.13
C LEU A 147 -58.81 43.34 18.13
N ALA A 148 -59.36 42.27 18.73
CA ALA A 148 -60.79 42.07 18.83
C ALA A 148 -61.50 43.19 19.68
N GLN A 149 -60.81 43.70 20.70
CA GLN A 149 -61.32 44.88 21.47
C GLN A 149 -61.32 46.16 20.64
N ALA A 150 -60.20 46.35 19.85
CA ALA A 150 -60.11 47.53 18.97
C ALA A 150 -61.14 47.48 17.82
N GLU A 151 -61.39 46.34 17.21
CA GLU A 151 -62.42 46.11 16.19
C GLU A 151 -63.84 46.37 16.79
N SER A 152 -64.11 45.88 18.01
CA SER A 152 -65.37 46.20 18.67
C SER A 152 -65.52 47.69 19.01
N GLY A 153 -64.38 48.36 19.32
CA GLY A 153 -64.33 49.82 19.50
C GLY A 153 -64.64 50.57 18.24
N LEU A 154 -64.08 50.18 17.12
CA LEU A 154 -64.38 50.77 15.81
C LEU A 154 -65.81 50.58 15.39
N THR A 155 -66.38 49.39 15.50
CA THR A 155 -67.80 49.12 15.23
C THR A 155 -68.72 49.97 16.10
N ARG A 156 -68.38 50.18 17.37
CA ARG A 156 -69.17 51.10 18.26
C ARG A 156 -69.11 52.56 17.75
N ALA A 157 -67.94 53.04 17.36
CA ALA A 157 -67.76 54.38 16.83
C ALA A 157 -68.50 54.57 15.48
N GLU A 158 -68.52 53.56 14.62
CA GLU A 158 -69.31 53.52 13.36
C GLU A 158 -70.84 53.64 13.65
N LEU A 159 -71.34 52.89 14.65
CA LEU A 159 -72.73 52.95 15.02
C LEU A 159 -73.11 54.30 15.61
N GLU A 160 -72.26 54.97 16.38
CA GLU A 160 -72.52 56.34 16.91
C GLU A 160 -72.43 57.38 15.75
N MET A 161 -71.54 57.19 14.80
CA MET A 161 -71.44 58.02 13.60
C MET A 161 -72.73 57.96 12.73
N ALA A 162 -73.32 56.78 12.60
CA ALA A 162 -74.59 56.59 11.90
C ALA A 162 -75.77 57.41 12.45
N LYS A 163 -75.71 57.82 13.72
CA LYS A 163 -76.71 58.64 14.39
C LYS A 163 -76.51 60.14 14.15
N ASN A 164 -75.45 60.58 13.53
CA ASN A 164 -75.03 62.00 13.38
C ASN A 164 -76.05 62.89 12.70
N GLU A 165 -76.89 62.37 11.81
CA GLU A 165 -77.94 63.10 11.14
C GLU A 165 -78.97 63.72 12.12
N LEU A 166 -79.10 63.13 13.31
CA LEU A 166 -80.06 63.52 14.33
C LEU A 166 -79.44 64.33 15.49
N LEU A 167 -78.12 64.60 15.44
CA LEU A 167 -77.36 65.20 16.52
C LEU A 167 -76.88 66.65 16.23
N PRO A 168 -76.66 67.51 17.29
CA PRO A 168 -76.02 68.80 17.13
C PRO A 168 -74.61 68.69 16.48
N LYS A 169 -74.24 69.73 15.67
CA LYS A 169 -72.97 69.76 14.91
C LYS A 169 -71.75 69.44 15.79
N ILE A 170 -71.67 69.94 16.98
CA ILE A 170 -70.55 69.68 17.91
C ILE A 170 -70.48 68.21 18.28
N GLN A 171 -71.58 67.53 18.51
CA GLN A 171 -71.61 66.11 18.84
C GLN A 171 -71.31 65.25 17.62
N ALA A 172 -71.79 65.62 16.43
CA ALA A 172 -71.47 64.97 15.18
C ALA A 172 -69.94 65.02 14.85
N GLU A 173 -69.30 66.19 15.12
CA GLU A 173 -67.87 66.35 14.93
C GLU A 173 -67.06 65.47 15.95
N LYS A 174 -67.47 65.38 17.18
CA LYS A 174 -66.84 64.50 18.17
C LYS A 174 -66.93 63.02 17.74
N ASN A 175 -68.07 62.57 17.25
CA ASN A 175 -68.27 61.22 16.76
C ASN A 175 -67.37 60.92 15.54
N ARG A 176 -67.17 61.92 14.63
CA ARG A 176 -66.24 61.77 13.50
C ARG A 176 -64.83 61.62 13.98
N GLN A 177 -64.35 62.44 14.94
CA GLN A 177 -63.02 62.34 15.50
C GLN A 177 -62.80 60.98 16.23
N ALA A 178 -63.82 60.51 17.01
CA ALA A 178 -63.78 59.22 17.67
C ALA A 178 -63.68 58.06 16.69
N LEU A 179 -64.36 58.14 15.54
CA LEU A 179 -64.23 57.13 14.45
C LEU A 179 -62.79 57.12 13.82
N GLU A 180 -62.31 58.31 13.50
CA GLU A 180 -60.94 58.44 12.94
C GLU A 180 -59.90 57.93 13.90
N GLU A 181 -60.00 58.20 15.21
CA GLU A 181 -59.13 57.69 16.26
C GLU A 181 -59.19 56.15 16.38
N ALA A 182 -60.44 55.59 16.39
CA ALA A 182 -60.59 54.13 16.48
C ALA A 182 -60.04 53.41 15.24
N ASP A 183 -60.22 53.95 14.03
CA ASP A 183 -59.67 53.40 12.79
C ASP A 183 -58.11 53.48 12.78
N ALA A 184 -57.56 54.65 13.16
CA ALA A 184 -56.12 54.84 13.26
C ALA A 184 -55.50 53.87 14.28
N LYS A 185 -56.13 53.69 15.45
CA LYS A 185 -55.69 52.74 16.48
C LYS A 185 -55.71 51.31 15.98
N LEU A 186 -56.79 50.88 15.28
CA LEU A 186 -56.85 49.52 14.75
C LEU A 186 -55.76 49.29 13.67
N LYS A 187 -55.55 50.22 12.75
CA LYS A 187 -54.49 50.17 11.75
C LYS A 187 -53.09 50.08 12.39
N GLN A 188 -52.82 50.90 13.42
CA GLN A 188 -51.59 50.89 14.18
C GLN A 188 -51.35 49.53 14.83
N LEU A 189 -52.33 48.96 15.51
CA LEU A 189 -52.23 47.67 16.17
C LEU A 189 -51.97 46.56 15.17
N LYS A 190 -52.73 46.48 14.06
CA LYS A 190 -52.52 45.53 12.95
C LYS A 190 -51.07 45.57 12.43
N THR A 191 -50.53 46.76 12.17
CA THR A 191 -49.18 46.93 11.69
C THR A 191 -48.15 46.53 12.71
N THR A 192 -48.32 46.97 13.98
CA THR A 192 -47.40 46.67 15.10
C THR A 192 -47.32 45.19 15.36
N PHE A 193 -48.47 44.49 15.43
CA PHE A 193 -48.50 43.05 15.71
C PHE A 193 -47.96 42.24 14.53
N ALA A 194 -48.20 42.66 13.28
CA ALA A 194 -47.55 42.02 12.14
C ALA A 194 -46.03 42.09 12.18
N LEU A 195 -45.49 43.25 12.60
CA LEU A 195 -44.01 43.41 12.76
C LEU A 195 -43.48 42.58 13.94
N LYS A 196 -44.19 42.54 15.08
CA LYS A 196 -43.82 41.70 16.24
C LYS A 196 -43.79 40.22 15.86
N ARG A 197 -44.78 39.72 15.12
CA ARG A 197 -44.85 38.33 14.64
C ARG A 197 -43.65 37.99 13.74
N LYS A 198 -43.33 38.87 12.76
CA LYS A 198 -42.15 38.69 11.89
C LYS A 198 -40.85 38.65 12.69
N ALA A 199 -40.71 39.52 13.71
CA ALA A 199 -39.52 39.53 14.57
C ALA A 199 -39.38 38.21 15.37
N ALA A 200 -40.50 37.74 15.97
CA ALA A 200 -40.50 36.48 16.70
C ALA A 200 -40.22 35.27 15.80
N GLU A 201 -40.77 35.24 14.59
CA GLU A 201 -40.48 34.21 13.60
C GLU A 201 -38.99 34.21 13.21
N ALA A 202 -38.39 35.40 13.05
CA ALA A 202 -36.96 35.53 12.78
C ALA A 202 -36.10 35.01 13.96
N ASP A 203 -36.46 35.32 15.19
CA ASP A 203 -35.80 34.82 16.39
C ASP A 203 -35.81 33.28 16.45
N ILE A 204 -37.01 32.69 16.25
CA ILE A 204 -37.18 31.23 16.21
C ILE A 204 -36.34 30.65 15.09
N ARG A 205 -36.30 31.26 13.92
CA ARG A 205 -35.52 30.82 12.79
C ARG A 205 -34.01 30.79 13.10
N ILE A 206 -33.50 31.81 13.80
CA ILE A 206 -32.11 31.86 14.24
C ILE A 206 -31.80 30.68 15.18
N LEU A 207 -32.69 30.37 16.13
CA LEU A 207 -32.53 29.24 17.02
C LEU A 207 -32.56 27.89 16.27
N GLN A 208 -33.46 27.75 15.30
CA GLN A 208 -33.53 26.56 14.43
C GLN A 208 -32.21 26.36 13.63
N ILE A 209 -31.66 27.43 13.04
CA ILE A 209 -30.37 27.37 12.33
C ILE A 209 -29.23 26.92 13.29
N ARG A 210 -29.22 27.44 14.52
CA ARG A 210 -28.25 27.02 15.53
C ARG A 210 -28.41 25.55 15.90
N ARG A 211 -29.66 25.09 16.09
CA ARG A 211 -30.01 23.69 16.38
C ARG A 211 -29.52 22.77 15.25
N ASP A 212 -29.79 23.11 13.98
CA ASP A 212 -29.35 22.35 12.81
C ASP A 212 -27.82 22.27 12.75
N LYS A 213 -27.14 23.37 13.07
CA LYS A 213 -25.68 23.40 13.13
C LYS A 213 -25.13 22.50 14.25
N ALA A 214 -25.75 22.50 15.44
CA ALA A 214 -25.35 21.64 16.55
C ALA A 214 -25.64 20.16 16.23
N GLU A 215 -26.75 19.84 15.58
CA GLU A 215 -27.09 18.50 15.12
C GLU A 215 -26.07 17.96 14.11
N ASN A 216 -25.69 18.77 13.11
CA ASN A 216 -24.66 18.39 12.14
C ASN A 216 -23.31 18.17 12.80
N ALA A 217 -22.92 19.00 13.77
CA ALA A 217 -21.68 18.85 14.52
C ALA A 217 -21.68 17.58 15.37
N MET A 218 -22.82 17.23 16.00
CA MET A 218 -23.00 15.99 16.75
C MET A 218 -22.84 14.77 15.84
N ARG A 219 -23.58 14.71 14.73
CA ARG A 219 -23.48 13.60 13.76
C ARG A 219 -22.07 13.43 13.21
N GLN A 220 -21.38 14.53 12.97
CA GLN A 220 -19.98 14.50 12.52
C GLN A 220 -19.06 13.89 13.58
N ALA A 221 -19.20 14.28 14.86
CA ALA A 221 -18.40 13.72 15.94
C ALA A 221 -18.69 12.22 16.14
N GLU A 222 -19.96 11.80 16.08
CA GLU A 222 -20.36 10.39 16.12
C GLU A 222 -19.74 9.60 14.95
N SER A 223 -19.86 10.10 13.72
CA SER A 223 -19.26 9.46 12.55
C SER A 223 -17.73 9.39 12.63
N ASN A 224 -17.08 10.40 13.22
CA ASN A 224 -15.64 10.35 13.45
C ASN A 224 -15.28 9.25 14.46
N ALA A 225 -16.04 9.13 15.57
CA ALA A 225 -15.84 8.08 16.57
C ALA A 225 -16.03 6.67 15.98
N ASP A 226 -17.05 6.48 15.13
CA ASP A 226 -17.30 5.20 14.45
C ASP A 226 -16.17 4.83 13.49
N ARG A 227 -15.63 5.79 12.74
CA ARG A 227 -14.50 5.57 11.83
C ARG A 227 -13.22 5.19 12.54
N MET A 228 -13.09 5.48 13.84
CA MET A 228 -11.91 5.13 14.63
C MET A 228 -11.90 3.67 15.06
N SER A 229 -12.96 2.90 14.82
CA SER A 229 -13.02 1.46 14.96
C SER A 229 -13.17 0.82 13.59
N ILE A 230 -12.10 0.22 13.07
CA ILE A 230 -12.07 -0.30 11.71
C ILE A 230 -12.22 -1.82 11.75
N GLN A 231 -13.24 -2.29 11.05
CA GLN A 231 -13.56 -3.70 10.91
C GLN A 231 -13.14 -4.22 9.54
N SER A 232 -12.94 -5.53 9.44
CA SER A 232 -12.62 -6.16 8.18
C SER A 232 -13.80 -6.13 7.21
N PRO A 233 -13.61 -5.66 5.96
CA PRO A 233 -14.65 -5.72 4.93
C PRO A 233 -14.74 -7.09 4.24
N ILE A 234 -13.70 -7.93 4.34
CA ILE A 234 -13.60 -9.24 3.69
C ILE A 234 -13.07 -10.30 4.66
N ALA A 235 -13.32 -11.57 4.34
CA ALA A 235 -12.63 -12.68 4.99
C ALA A 235 -11.20 -12.78 4.45
N GLY A 236 -10.23 -13.11 5.32
CA GLY A 236 -8.85 -13.26 4.90
C GLY A 236 -7.87 -13.30 6.07
N MET A 237 -6.60 -13.15 5.78
CA MET A 237 -5.53 -13.08 6.76
C MET A 237 -5.10 -11.63 6.96
N ALA A 238 -5.00 -11.18 8.22
CA ALA A 238 -4.53 -9.84 8.56
C ALA A 238 -2.98 -9.78 8.50
N VAL A 239 -2.45 -8.83 7.75
CA VAL A 239 -1.02 -8.55 7.63
C VAL A 239 -0.75 -7.14 8.13
N ILE A 240 0.04 -7.01 9.19
CA ILE A 240 0.42 -5.71 9.73
C ILE A 240 1.46 -5.07 8.80
N ARG A 241 1.23 -3.81 8.44
CA ARG A 241 2.15 -3.08 7.58
C ARG A 241 3.28 -2.45 8.37
N THR A 242 4.44 -2.43 7.76
CA THR A 242 5.56 -1.63 8.26
C THR A 242 5.39 -0.17 7.84
N ILE A 243 5.61 0.75 8.78
CA ILE A 243 5.59 2.19 8.54
C ILE A 243 6.96 2.79 8.84
N TRP A 244 7.22 3.97 8.28
CA TRP A 244 8.44 4.70 8.55
C TRP A 244 8.37 5.33 9.95
N LYS A 245 9.22 4.87 10.88
CA LYS A 245 9.32 5.38 12.25
C LYS A 245 10.70 5.99 12.46
N SER A 246 10.74 7.25 12.87
CA SER A 246 11.94 8.01 13.26
C SER A 246 13.18 7.84 12.36
N ASN A 247 13.60 6.64 12.01
CA ASN A 247 14.75 6.38 11.12
C ASN A 247 14.80 4.96 10.52
N ASN A 248 13.78 4.13 10.74
CA ASN A 248 13.70 2.78 10.18
C ASN A 248 12.24 2.38 9.86
N MET A 249 12.10 1.30 9.11
CA MET A 249 10.79 0.68 8.87
C MET A 249 10.49 -0.28 10.01
N ALA A 250 9.34 -0.14 10.65
CA ALA A 250 8.89 -1.04 11.71
C ALA A 250 7.38 -1.24 11.66
N GLU A 251 6.90 -2.38 12.16
CA GLU A 251 5.47 -2.67 12.25
C GLU A 251 4.77 -1.73 13.22
N VAL A 252 3.50 -1.44 12.91
CA VAL A 252 2.63 -0.68 13.81
C VAL A 252 2.37 -1.48 15.07
N GLN A 253 2.36 -0.81 16.23
CA GLN A 253 2.11 -1.42 17.53
C GLN A 253 1.00 -0.66 18.29
N GLU A 254 0.39 -1.34 19.27
CA GLU A 254 -0.54 -0.71 20.20
C GLU A 254 0.17 0.37 21.02
N GLY A 255 -0.51 1.48 21.29
CA GLY A 255 0.03 2.65 21.97
C GLY A 255 0.77 3.63 21.07
N GLU A 256 0.94 3.33 19.78
CA GLU A 256 1.64 4.21 18.86
C GLU A 256 0.72 5.24 18.21
N GLU A 257 1.33 6.38 17.91
CA GLU A 257 0.70 7.46 17.17
C GLU A 257 0.98 7.33 15.67
N VAL A 258 -0.07 7.13 14.87
CA VAL A 258 0.03 6.93 13.42
C VAL A 258 -0.67 8.06 12.68
N ARG A 259 -0.03 8.57 11.62
CA ARG A 259 -0.58 9.68 10.81
C ARG A 259 -1.81 9.24 10.02
N ALA A 260 -2.78 10.15 9.93
CA ALA A 260 -3.98 9.94 9.14
C ALA A 260 -3.68 9.66 7.67
N GLY A 261 -4.28 8.61 7.11
CA GLY A 261 -4.08 8.16 5.75
C GLY A 261 -2.94 7.16 5.54
N VAL A 262 -2.16 6.86 6.58
CA VAL A 262 -1.11 5.82 6.50
C VAL A 262 -1.76 4.44 6.54
N PRO A 263 -1.39 3.50 5.65
CA PRO A 263 -1.85 2.11 5.69
C PRO A 263 -1.24 1.37 6.89
N VAL A 264 -2.08 0.65 7.65
CA VAL A 264 -1.67 -0.04 8.88
C VAL A 264 -1.87 -1.55 8.84
N VAL A 265 -2.91 -2.03 8.16
CA VAL A 265 -3.23 -3.45 8.03
C VAL A 265 -3.69 -3.73 6.61
N ASP A 266 -3.21 -4.82 6.03
CA ASP A 266 -3.81 -5.41 4.83
C ASP A 266 -4.58 -6.66 5.22
N VAL A 267 -5.79 -6.82 4.70
CA VAL A 267 -6.51 -8.09 4.74
C VAL A 267 -6.36 -8.74 3.40
N VAL A 268 -5.70 -9.89 3.36
CA VAL A 268 -5.36 -10.61 2.13
C VAL A 268 -6.12 -11.93 2.06
N ASN A 269 -6.64 -12.26 0.88
CA ASN A 269 -7.21 -13.58 0.64
C ASN A 269 -6.07 -14.56 0.33
N PRO A 270 -5.80 -15.56 1.20
CA PRO A 270 -4.72 -16.52 0.98
C PRO A 270 -5.05 -17.61 -0.06
N GLU A 271 -6.29 -17.70 -0.53
CA GLU A 271 -6.71 -18.71 -1.48
C GLU A 271 -6.20 -18.46 -2.90
N VAL A 272 -6.04 -17.19 -3.28
CA VAL A 272 -5.61 -16.80 -4.62
C VAL A 272 -4.35 -15.94 -4.52
N MET A 273 -3.22 -16.58 -4.83
CA MET A 273 -1.91 -15.97 -4.77
C MET A 273 -1.30 -15.82 -6.16
N ARG A 274 -0.44 -14.84 -6.31
CA ARG A 274 0.37 -14.61 -7.51
C ARG A 274 1.80 -14.29 -7.14
N VAL A 275 2.71 -14.49 -8.08
CA VAL A 275 4.11 -14.06 -7.92
C VAL A 275 4.38 -12.89 -8.85
N ARG A 276 4.92 -11.83 -8.28
CA ARG A 276 5.44 -10.68 -9.03
C ARG A 276 6.92 -10.89 -9.29
N ALA A 277 7.27 -11.16 -10.54
CA ALA A 277 8.66 -11.39 -10.96
C ALA A 277 9.23 -10.18 -11.69
N LYS A 278 10.56 -10.03 -11.59
CA LYS A 278 11.32 -9.05 -12.36
C LYS A 278 12.04 -9.74 -13.50
N VAL A 279 11.75 -9.32 -14.73
CA VAL A 279 12.31 -9.85 -15.97
C VAL A 279 13.26 -8.83 -16.57
N ASN A 280 14.48 -9.23 -16.93
CA ASN A 280 15.43 -8.34 -17.59
C ASN A 280 15.00 -8.00 -19.01
N GLN A 281 15.42 -6.84 -19.50
CA GLN A 281 15.13 -6.39 -20.87
C GLN A 281 15.64 -7.39 -21.95
N ALA A 282 16.72 -8.10 -21.68
CA ALA A 282 17.27 -9.09 -22.62
C ALA A 282 16.33 -10.28 -22.81
N ASP A 283 15.57 -10.65 -21.76
CA ASP A 283 14.80 -11.89 -21.73
C ASP A 283 13.29 -11.65 -22.03
N VAL A 284 12.84 -10.37 -22.00
CA VAL A 284 11.41 -10.05 -22.13
C VAL A 284 10.83 -10.43 -23.50
N ASN A 285 11.65 -10.44 -24.54
CA ASN A 285 11.21 -10.78 -25.90
C ASN A 285 10.75 -12.25 -26.04
N ASP A 286 11.30 -13.12 -25.22
CA ASP A 286 10.95 -14.55 -25.16
C ASP A 286 9.75 -14.82 -24.24
N MET A 287 9.37 -13.84 -23.40
CA MET A 287 8.29 -13.97 -22.46
C MET A 287 6.93 -13.73 -23.13
N ARG A 288 5.97 -14.60 -22.88
CA ARG A 288 4.60 -14.47 -23.37
C ARG A 288 3.60 -14.84 -22.28
N VAL A 289 2.44 -14.19 -22.32
CA VAL A 289 1.29 -14.58 -21.48
C VAL A 289 0.90 -16.02 -21.79
N GLY A 290 0.59 -16.80 -20.77
CA GLY A 290 0.21 -18.20 -20.87
C GLY A 290 1.36 -19.21 -20.76
N LEU A 291 2.64 -18.77 -20.72
CA LEU A 291 3.76 -19.68 -20.49
C LEU A 291 3.65 -20.37 -19.13
N PRO A 292 3.90 -21.68 -19.06
CA PRO A 292 3.95 -22.42 -17.81
C PRO A 292 5.19 -22.02 -16.99
N VAL A 293 4.99 -21.93 -15.68
CA VAL A 293 6.05 -21.57 -14.74
C VAL A 293 6.03 -22.57 -13.58
N ARG A 294 7.21 -23.06 -13.22
CA ARG A 294 7.40 -23.79 -11.98
C ARG A 294 7.88 -22.81 -10.90
N ILE A 295 7.23 -22.85 -9.75
CA ILE A 295 7.41 -21.90 -8.66
C ILE A 295 7.95 -22.66 -7.45
N GLY A 296 9.14 -22.34 -6.98
CA GLY A 296 9.71 -22.81 -5.73
C GLY A 296 9.75 -21.67 -4.71
N LEU A 297 9.47 -21.98 -3.45
CA LEU A 297 9.57 -21.01 -2.35
C LEU A 297 10.95 -21.13 -1.71
N ASP A 298 11.67 -20.01 -1.55
CA ASP A 298 13.01 -20.04 -0.96
C ASP A 298 12.97 -20.46 0.53
N ALA A 299 11.87 -20.13 1.24
CA ALA A 299 11.64 -20.51 2.62
C ALA A 299 11.25 -22.00 2.78
N TYR A 300 10.72 -22.63 1.75
CA TYR A 300 10.23 -24.03 1.76
C TYR A 300 10.67 -24.76 0.48
N PRO A 301 11.95 -25.20 0.40
CA PRO A 301 12.52 -25.78 -0.82
C PRO A 301 11.83 -27.06 -1.29
N ASP A 302 11.18 -27.79 -0.37
CA ASP A 302 10.46 -29.03 -0.67
C ASP A 302 9.09 -28.80 -1.31
N LEU A 303 8.59 -27.55 -1.26
CA LEU A 303 7.31 -27.17 -1.88
C LEU A 303 7.53 -26.58 -3.27
N SER A 304 6.86 -27.14 -4.25
CA SER A 304 6.83 -26.60 -5.60
C SER A 304 5.40 -26.45 -6.08
N PHE A 305 5.13 -25.33 -6.71
CA PHE A 305 3.83 -25.01 -7.29
C PHE A 305 3.99 -24.86 -8.81
N THR A 306 2.89 -25.00 -9.51
CA THR A 306 2.77 -24.63 -10.92
C THR A 306 2.02 -23.32 -11.03
N GLY A 307 2.21 -22.64 -12.13
CA GLY A 307 1.49 -21.42 -12.44
C GLY A 307 1.65 -21.00 -13.88
N ARG A 308 1.05 -19.90 -14.25
CA ARG A 308 1.11 -19.34 -15.60
C ARG A 308 1.31 -17.84 -15.56
N ILE A 309 2.05 -17.32 -16.56
CA ILE A 309 2.16 -15.88 -16.75
C ILE A 309 0.79 -15.35 -17.21
N THR A 310 0.21 -14.48 -16.38
CA THR A 310 -1.08 -13.83 -16.69
C THR A 310 -0.90 -12.45 -17.30
N GLN A 311 0.18 -11.75 -16.92
CA GLN A 311 0.43 -10.41 -17.39
C GLN A 311 1.93 -10.10 -17.43
N ILE A 312 2.34 -9.32 -18.43
CA ILE A 312 3.67 -8.71 -18.52
C ILE A 312 3.46 -7.20 -18.67
N SER A 313 4.06 -6.43 -17.77
CA SER A 313 3.95 -4.96 -17.83
C SER A 313 4.61 -4.43 -19.10
N PRO A 314 3.94 -3.56 -19.88
CA PRO A 314 4.56 -2.93 -21.05
C PRO A 314 5.59 -1.86 -20.68
N LEU A 315 5.62 -1.42 -19.43
CA LEU A 315 6.53 -0.39 -18.95
C LEU A 315 7.73 -0.99 -18.23
N ALA A 316 8.91 -0.64 -18.68
CA ALA A 316 10.16 -1.00 -18.03
C ALA A 316 10.45 -0.04 -16.87
N VAL A 317 10.80 -0.60 -15.72
CA VAL A 317 11.24 0.13 -14.54
C VAL A 317 12.76 0.03 -14.42
N ARG A 318 13.40 1.08 -13.91
CA ARG A 318 14.85 1.04 -13.63
C ARG A 318 15.12 0.02 -12.52
N SER A 319 16.14 -0.80 -12.72
CA SER A 319 16.59 -1.72 -11.68
C SER A 319 17.14 -0.95 -10.48
N THR A 320 16.82 -1.40 -9.28
CA THR A 320 17.38 -0.86 -8.03
C THR A 320 18.89 -1.11 -7.90
N MET A 321 19.41 -2.12 -8.57
CA MET A 321 20.82 -2.52 -8.52
C MET A 321 21.70 -1.82 -9.57
N SER A 322 21.12 -1.32 -10.67
CA SER A 322 21.86 -0.64 -11.73
C SER A 322 20.98 0.30 -12.53
N GLN A 323 21.42 1.55 -12.70
CA GLN A 323 20.69 2.55 -13.50
C GLN A 323 20.63 2.23 -14.99
N LYS A 324 21.54 1.37 -15.48
CA LYS A 324 21.61 0.98 -16.90
C LYS A 324 20.71 -0.20 -17.25
N VAL A 325 20.32 -1.01 -16.26
CA VAL A 325 19.48 -2.19 -16.47
C VAL A 325 18.01 -1.82 -16.29
N ARG A 326 17.20 -2.18 -17.28
CA ARG A 326 15.75 -2.05 -17.21
C ARG A 326 15.12 -3.42 -16.96
N THR A 327 14.12 -3.44 -16.10
CA THR A 327 13.37 -4.65 -15.77
C THR A 327 11.89 -4.43 -16.03
N PHE A 328 11.24 -5.48 -16.52
CA PHE A 328 9.81 -5.56 -16.69
C PHE A 328 9.20 -6.36 -15.55
N THR A 329 7.95 -6.10 -15.22
CA THR A 329 7.22 -6.87 -14.21
C THR A 329 6.37 -7.92 -14.92
N ALA A 330 6.54 -9.19 -14.55
CA ALA A 330 5.64 -10.27 -14.93
C ALA A 330 4.81 -10.69 -13.72
N LEU A 331 3.52 -10.90 -13.91
CA LEU A 331 2.61 -11.46 -12.93
C LEU A 331 2.31 -12.92 -13.31
N ILE A 332 2.55 -13.80 -12.36
CA ILE A 332 2.36 -15.24 -12.49
C ILE A 332 1.31 -15.67 -11.47
N GLU A 333 0.20 -16.20 -11.94
CA GLU A 333 -0.83 -16.78 -11.08
C GLU A 333 -0.38 -18.17 -10.63
N VAL A 334 -0.54 -18.46 -9.33
CA VAL A 334 -0.16 -19.74 -8.73
C VAL A 334 -1.37 -20.68 -8.78
N ASP A 335 -1.17 -21.89 -9.29
CA ASP A 335 -2.22 -22.90 -9.30
C ASP A 335 -2.34 -23.54 -7.91
N GLY A 336 -3.50 -23.41 -7.28
CA GLY A 336 -3.80 -23.96 -5.96
C GLY A 336 -3.42 -23.04 -4.80
N SER A 337 -3.73 -23.49 -3.59
CA SER A 337 -3.48 -22.80 -2.33
C SER A 337 -2.76 -23.72 -1.35
N HIS A 338 -1.94 -23.16 -0.48
CA HIS A 338 -1.23 -23.89 0.56
C HIS A 338 -1.01 -22.99 1.78
N PRO A 339 -1.13 -23.50 3.04
CA PRO A 339 -0.95 -22.68 4.24
C PRO A 339 0.41 -21.96 4.34
N ASN A 340 1.46 -22.54 3.76
CA ASN A 340 2.81 -21.97 3.73
C ASN A 340 3.03 -21.00 2.55
N LEU A 341 2.05 -20.85 1.66
CA LEU A 341 2.11 -19.86 0.58
C LEU A 341 1.62 -18.50 1.09
N MET A 342 2.51 -17.79 1.77
CA MET A 342 2.21 -16.51 2.41
C MET A 342 2.66 -15.33 1.55
N PRO A 343 2.00 -14.17 1.68
CA PRO A 343 2.48 -12.93 1.06
C PRO A 343 3.91 -12.58 1.49
N ASP A 344 4.61 -11.82 0.66
CA ASP A 344 5.98 -11.33 0.84
C ASP A 344 7.08 -12.40 0.88
N LEU A 345 6.77 -13.69 0.69
CA LEU A 345 7.79 -14.71 0.50
C LEU A 345 8.51 -14.53 -0.85
N THR A 346 9.84 -14.75 -0.81
CA THR A 346 10.63 -14.84 -2.03
C THR A 346 10.42 -16.18 -2.71
N ALA A 347 10.22 -16.14 -4.03
CA ALA A 347 10.00 -17.31 -4.86
C ALA A 347 11.00 -17.34 -6.03
N SER A 348 11.50 -18.51 -6.32
CA SER A 348 12.26 -18.83 -7.52
C SER A 348 11.31 -19.37 -8.60
N LEU A 349 11.44 -18.87 -9.81
CA LEU A 349 10.54 -19.14 -10.93
C LEU A 349 11.34 -19.71 -12.10
N ASP A 350 10.98 -20.89 -12.53
CA ASP A 350 11.53 -21.48 -13.76
C ASP A 350 10.46 -21.39 -14.86
N VAL A 351 10.61 -20.41 -15.74
CA VAL A 351 9.69 -20.19 -16.88
C VAL A 351 10.10 -21.06 -18.06
N GLU A 352 9.21 -21.89 -18.57
CA GLU A 352 9.48 -22.79 -19.68
C GLU A 352 9.08 -22.12 -21.01
N PHE A 353 10.05 -21.85 -21.89
CA PHE A 353 9.81 -21.22 -23.20
C PHE A 353 9.54 -22.18 -24.33
N GLY A 354 10.03 -23.41 -24.22
CA GLY A 354 9.88 -24.41 -25.26
C GLY A 354 10.51 -25.73 -24.87
N ARG A 355 10.02 -26.78 -25.51
CA ARG A 355 10.50 -28.14 -25.34
C ARG A 355 10.95 -28.66 -26.69
N GLU A 356 12.21 -29.04 -26.79
CA GLU A 356 12.78 -29.68 -27.96
C GLU A 356 12.86 -31.19 -27.67
N PRO A 357 12.03 -32.01 -28.34
CA PRO A 357 12.00 -33.44 -28.06
C PRO A 357 13.20 -34.15 -28.67
N ARG A 358 13.75 -35.11 -27.93
CA ARG A 358 14.80 -36.07 -28.40
C ARG A 358 16.04 -35.39 -29.01
N VAL A 359 16.59 -34.38 -28.40
CA VAL A 359 17.84 -33.72 -28.79
C VAL A 359 19.02 -34.21 -27.97
N LEU A 360 20.26 -34.10 -28.53
CA LEU A 360 21.48 -34.40 -27.80
C LEU A 360 21.78 -33.27 -26.83
N VAL A 361 21.88 -33.60 -25.57
CA VAL A 361 22.11 -32.63 -24.49
C VAL A 361 23.44 -32.86 -23.83
N VAL A 362 24.18 -31.76 -23.66
CA VAL A 362 25.49 -31.73 -22.97
C VAL A 362 25.44 -30.70 -21.84
N PRO A 363 26.14 -30.90 -20.72
CA PRO A 363 26.34 -29.83 -19.75
C PRO A 363 26.98 -28.60 -20.39
N ARG A 364 26.49 -27.41 -20.06
CA ARG A 364 26.99 -26.16 -20.62
C ARG A 364 28.51 -25.94 -20.36
N ASP A 365 28.98 -26.41 -19.20
CA ASP A 365 30.39 -26.37 -18.79
C ASP A 365 31.30 -27.30 -19.58
N ALA A 366 30.75 -28.23 -20.37
CA ALA A 366 31.50 -29.06 -21.29
C ALA A 366 31.75 -28.40 -22.67
N VAL A 367 31.00 -27.30 -22.96
CA VAL A 367 31.15 -26.57 -24.22
C VAL A 367 32.14 -25.42 -24.06
N ARG A 368 33.16 -25.40 -24.90
CA ARG A 368 34.13 -24.32 -24.99
C ARG A 368 33.90 -23.53 -26.28
N TYR A 369 33.90 -22.22 -26.16
CA TYR A 369 33.80 -21.32 -27.32
C TYR A 369 35.17 -20.72 -27.65
N ASP A 370 35.54 -20.76 -28.93
CA ASP A 370 36.71 -20.11 -29.48
C ASP A 370 36.25 -19.23 -30.67
N GLY A 371 36.02 -17.94 -30.37
CA GLY A 371 35.32 -17.04 -31.27
C GLY A 371 33.90 -17.50 -31.54
N GLU A 372 33.53 -17.70 -32.80
CA GLU A 372 32.20 -18.17 -33.20
C GLU A 372 32.06 -19.70 -33.24
N ARG A 373 33.14 -20.44 -32.98
CA ARG A 373 33.14 -21.90 -33.04
C ARG A 373 33.01 -22.50 -31.64
N ALA A 374 32.16 -23.53 -31.52
CA ALA A 374 32.02 -24.28 -30.30
C ALA A 374 32.72 -25.64 -30.39
N PHE A 375 33.38 -26.05 -29.33
CA PHE A 375 34.12 -27.30 -29.21
C PHE A 375 33.69 -28.03 -27.94
N VAL A 376 33.70 -29.36 -28.04
CA VAL A 376 33.51 -30.25 -26.90
C VAL A 376 34.65 -31.24 -26.84
N ARG A 377 35.20 -31.49 -25.65
CA ARG A 377 36.25 -32.46 -25.46
C ARG A 377 35.67 -33.86 -25.31
N VAL A 378 35.76 -34.66 -26.35
CA VAL A 378 35.23 -36.03 -26.41
C VAL A 378 36.34 -37.02 -26.04
N GLN A 379 36.01 -37.97 -25.19
CA GLN A 379 36.94 -39.08 -24.83
C GLN A 379 37.09 -40.05 -25.99
N ARG A 380 38.36 -40.24 -26.44
CA ARG A 380 38.72 -41.26 -27.43
C ARG A 380 39.84 -42.13 -26.85
N GLY A 381 39.49 -43.39 -26.51
CA GLY A 381 40.39 -44.29 -25.82
C GLY A 381 40.81 -43.79 -24.43
N SER A 382 42.12 -43.63 -24.21
CA SER A 382 42.65 -43.10 -22.94
C SER A 382 42.82 -41.60 -22.88
N GLY A 383 42.49 -40.85 -23.97
CA GLY A 383 42.66 -39.40 -24.05
C GLY A 383 41.40 -38.64 -24.42
N PHE A 384 41.49 -37.30 -24.42
CA PHE A 384 40.42 -36.41 -24.85
C PHE A 384 40.85 -35.64 -26.12
N SER A 385 39.96 -35.53 -27.09
CA SER A 385 40.20 -34.74 -28.30
C SER A 385 39.13 -33.65 -28.44
N ASP A 386 39.54 -32.44 -28.86
CA ASP A 386 38.60 -31.34 -29.13
C ASP A 386 37.84 -31.65 -30.44
N GLN A 387 36.53 -31.65 -30.39
CA GLN A 387 35.67 -31.89 -31.53
C GLN A 387 34.76 -30.67 -31.76
N ALA A 388 34.76 -30.13 -32.96
CA ALA A 388 33.90 -29.02 -33.33
C ALA A 388 32.44 -29.48 -33.31
N VAL A 389 31.58 -28.68 -32.72
CA VAL A 389 30.13 -28.95 -32.57
C VAL A 389 29.32 -27.74 -32.98
N THR A 390 28.12 -28.00 -33.48
CA THR A 390 27.10 -26.96 -33.69
C THR A 390 26.17 -26.93 -32.48
N VAL A 391 26.20 -25.83 -31.74
CA VAL A 391 25.35 -25.63 -30.56
C VAL A 391 24.03 -25.01 -31.00
N GLY A 392 22.94 -25.58 -30.58
CA GLY A 392 21.57 -25.04 -30.75
C GLY A 392 21.13 -24.23 -29.54
N SER A 393 19.97 -24.60 -28.96
CA SER A 393 19.40 -23.95 -27.78
C SER A 393 20.28 -24.18 -26.55
N VAL A 394 20.43 -23.15 -25.71
CA VAL A 394 21.23 -23.17 -24.48
C VAL A 394 20.37 -22.76 -23.29
N SER A 395 20.49 -23.50 -22.20
CA SER A 395 19.91 -23.14 -20.90
C SER A 395 21.02 -22.72 -19.91
N ALA A 396 20.62 -22.44 -18.65
CA ALA A 396 21.58 -22.10 -17.59
C ALA A 396 22.62 -23.21 -17.35
N HIS A 397 22.25 -24.49 -17.48
CA HIS A 397 23.05 -25.66 -17.11
C HIS A 397 23.39 -26.56 -18.25
N GLU A 398 22.69 -26.51 -19.38
CA GLU A 398 22.76 -27.44 -20.50
C GLU A 398 22.75 -26.75 -21.85
N ALA A 399 23.28 -27.41 -22.84
CA ALA A 399 23.25 -26.97 -24.23
C ALA A 399 22.84 -28.12 -25.15
N VAL A 400 22.04 -27.81 -26.16
CA VAL A 400 21.68 -28.74 -27.22
C VAL A 400 22.79 -28.75 -28.25
N VAL A 401 23.25 -29.94 -28.64
CA VAL A 401 24.18 -30.12 -29.75
C VAL A 401 23.43 -30.63 -30.95
N ALA A 402 23.35 -29.81 -31.99
CA ALA A 402 22.64 -30.15 -33.22
C ALA A 402 23.47 -31.12 -34.12
N SER A 403 24.81 -31.01 -34.11
CA SER A 403 25.69 -31.88 -34.86
C SER A 403 27.12 -31.88 -34.31
N GLY A 404 27.88 -32.92 -34.61
CA GLY A 404 29.30 -33.02 -34.25
C GLY A 404 29.62 -34.06 -33.19
N VAL A 405 28.61 -34.65 -32.52
CA VAL A 405 28.81 -35.71 -31.51
C VAL A 405 27.70 -36.76 -31.59
N GLU A 406 28.00 -37.96 -31.12
CA GLU A 406 27.05 -39.08 -31.08
C GLU A 406 26.53 -39.32 -29.66
N GLU A 407 25.34 -39.92 -29.57
CA GLU A 407 24.75 -40.36 -28.32
C GLU A 407 25.68 -41.40 -27.62
N GLY A 408 25.80 -41.25 -26.31
CA GLY A 408 26.69 -42.11 -25.53
C GLY A 408 28.16 -41.65 -25.46
N SER A 409 28.53 -40.62 -26.23
CA SER A 409 29.89 -40.05 -26.15
C SER A 409 30.14 -39.44 -24.75
N VAL A 410 31.32 -39.68 -24.20
CA VAL A 410 31.74 -39.13 -22.91
C VAL A 410 32.52 -37.84 -23.14
N VAL A 411 32.13 -36.78 -22.50
CA VAL A 411 32.73 -35.44 -22.61
C VAL A 411 33.32 -34.97 -21.30
N ALA A 412 34.43 -34.26 -21.38
CA ALA A 412 35.03 -33.64 -20.20
C ALA A 412 34.34 -32.35 -19.82
N ARG A 413 34.02 -32.19 -18.55
CA ARG A 413 33.47 -30.95 -17.99
C ARG A 413 34.61 -30.02 -17.54
N ASN A 414 34.54 -28.77 -17.94
CA ASN A 414 35.45 -27.73 -17.44
C ASN A 414 34.89 -27.20 -16.10
N VAL A 415 35.25 -27.83 -15.00
CA VAL A 415 34.97 -27.29 -13.69
C VAL A 415 35.90 -26.11 -13.45
N SER A 416 35.43 -24.89 -13.69
CA SER A 416 36.11 -23.69 -13.17
C SER A 416 36.03 -23.76 -11.65
N VAL A 417 37.14 -24.05 -11.01
CA VAL A 417 37.27 -23.83 -9.55
C VAL A 417 37.06 -22.33 -9.34
N ARG A 418 35.93 -21.93 -8.77
CA ARG A 418 35.77 -20.59 -8.21
C ARG A 418 36.86 -20.40 -7.18
N GLY A 419 37.92 -19.71 -7.54
CA GLY A 419 38.89 -19.19 -6.60
C GLY A 419 38.18 -18.23 -5.66
N ASN A 420 38.36 -18.46 -4.38
CA ASN A 420 38.05 -17.50 -3.31
C ASN A 420 38.65 -16.13 -3.68
N GLN A 421 37.80 -15.14 -3.82
CA GLN A 421 38.11 -13.74 -3.50
C GLN A 421 36.99 -13.18 -2.65
#